data_ef93942a62acde0ec0e9fa592a24ccfc
#
_entry.id   ef93942a62acde0ec0e9fa592a24ccfc
#
_cell.length_a   1.000
_cell.length_b   1.000
_cell.length_c   1.000
_cell.angle_alpha   90.00
_cell.angle_beta   90.00
_cell.angle_gamma   90.00
#
_symmetry.space_group_name_H-M   'P 1'
#
loop_
_entity.id
_entity.type
_entity.pdbx_description
1 polymer ?
#
loop_
_entity_poly.entity_id
_entity_poly.type
_entity_poly.pdbx_seq_one_letter_code
_entity_poly.pdbx_strand_id
1 'polypeptide(L)'
;MKVEHLYAVNFRNYAALNLNFQAMINVFFGQNAQGKTNILEALFYSAFGMSHRTSSEEDLLRWGNNALATGVAYSNFSGRHEVKIKKYQQQNRWKKEIFLDGAKVRPKEHYGSLNVVMFSPEDLQLVKGEPALRRRFFDMQISQTDPLYYDLLVKYNRVLQQRNRLLKELRDGVGTLPALIPWNEEFIRLAAALSKKRLLALAKLEQIASDIYASITQYKEKLTVHYELKGNNGELFYPETADFCSEEFYRNKLAERQSVDILRGNTGIGPHRDDLQLLLNNMSLRSFGSQGQQRSGALALKLSQLEYVRQEIGEFPILLLDDVMSELDNNRRAQLLQFIDGRVQTFITVNDKELIPALPGTAYFNIVSGIINEA
;
A
#
# COMPACT_ATOMS: atom_id res chain seq x y z
N MET A 1 -10.76 8.47 -11.47
CA MET A 1 -9.94 9.63 -11.05
C MET A 1 -8.98 10.06 -12.14
N LYS A 2 -8.63 11.36 -12.19
CA LYS A 2 -7.64 11.90 -13.15
C LYS A 2 -6.79 12.97 -12.48
N VAL A 3 -5.46 12.78 -12.45
CA VAL A 3 -4.50 13.83 -12.06
C VAL A 3 -4.36 14.80 -13.22
N GLU A 4 -4.48 16.08 -12.95
CA GLU A 4 -4.38 17.17 -13.90
C GLU A 4 -3.05 17.91 -13.79
N HIS A 5 -2.55 18.04 -12.54
CA HIS A 5 -1.34 18.79 -12.26
C HIS A 5 -0.58 18.19 -11.07
N LEU A 6 0.73 18.11 -11.19
CA LEU A 6 1.67 17.75 -10.12
C LEU A 6 2.69 18.86 -9.95
N TYR A 7 2.88 19.34 -8.72
CA TYR A 7 4.03 20.15 -8.38
C TYR A 7 4.78 19.60 -7.17
N ALA A 8 6.08 19.82 -7.14
CA ALA A 8 6.91 19.52 -5.99
C ALA A 8 8.04 20.54 -5.87
N VAL A 9 8.43 20.87 -4.63
CA VAL A 9 9.51 21.80 -4.31
C VAL A 9 10.46 21.12 -3.34
N ASN A 10 11.76 21.15 -3.65
CA ASN A 10 12.81 20.52 -2.86
C ASN A 10 12.55 19.04 -2.55
N PHE A 11 12.07 18.31 -3.55
CA PHE A 11 11.71 16.90 -3.43
C PHE A 11 12.74 16.04 -4.17
N ARG A 12 13.46 15.19 -3.45
CA ARG A 12 14.51 14.30 -3.98
C ARG A 12 15.55 15.11 -4.79
N ASN A 13 15.70 14.86 -6.09
CA ASN A 13 16.59 15.59 -6.99
C ASN A 13 15.98 16.89 -7.55
N TYR A 14 14.66 17.08 -7.41
CA TYR A 14 13.96 18.22 -7.97
C TYR A 14 14.01 19.44 -7.03
N ALA A 15 14.57 20.56 -7.51
CA ALA A 15 14.43 21.86 -6.86
C ALA A 15 12.99 22.35 -7.00
N ALA A 16 12.46 22.29 -8.21
CA ALA A 16 11.06 22.54 -8.54
C ALA A 16 10.61 21.57 -9.63
N LEU A 17 9.43 21.03 -9.49
CA LEU A 17 8.73 20.18 -10.46
C LEU A 17 7.38 20.83 -10.71
N ASN A 18 6.95 20.91 -11.97
CA ASN A 18 5.66 21.46 -12.36
C ASN A 18 5.21 20.80 -13.65
N LEU A 19 4.23 19.90 -13.58
CA LEU A 19 3.77 19.08 -14.71
C LEU A 19 2.26 19.11 -14.82
N ASN A 20 1.77 19.35 -16.04
CA ASN A 20 0.37 19.24 -16.40
C ASN A 20 0.14 17.95 -17.19
N PHE A 21 -0.98 17.26 -16.93
CA PHE A 21 -1.32 16.00 -17.54
C PHE A 21 -2.68 16.07 -18.22
N GLN A 22 -2.71 15.80 -19.50
CA GLN A 22 -3.95 15.71 -20.28
C GLN A 22 -4.24 14.26 -20.72
N ALA A 23 -3.18 13.48 -20.89
CA ALA A 23 -3.24 12.11 -21.38
C ALA A 23 -3.70 11.12 -20.30
N MET A 24 -4.31 10.02 -20.75
CA MET A 24 -4.60 8.89 -19.88
C MET A 24 -3.35 8.06 -19.58
N ILE A 25 -2.41 7.99 -20.52
CA ILE A 25 -1.13 7.30 -20.32
C ILE A 25 -0.01 8.33 -20.42
N ASN A 26 0.81 8.42 -19.37
CA ASN A 26 1.92 9.36 -19.27
C ASN A 26 3.22 8.58 -19.05
N VAL A 27 4.11 8.60 -20.02
CA VAL A 27 5.35 7.80 -20.04
C VAL A 27 6.55 8.70 -19.78
N PHE A 28 7.25 8.43 -18.68
CA PHE A 28 8.53 9.07 -18.34
C PHE A 28 9.67 8.14 -18.73
N PHE A 29 10.47 8.55 -19.69
CA PHE A 29 11.59 7.75 -20.18
C PHE A 29 12.94 8.48 -20.07
N GLY A 30 14.02 7.74 -20.08
CA GLY A 30 15.40 8.25 -19.96
C GLY A 30 16.29 7.27 -19.19
N GLN A 31 17.56 7.57 -19.10
CA GLN A 31 18.53 6.70 -18.40
C GLN A 31 18.20 6.54 -16.90
N ASN A 32 18.84 5.56 -16.25
CA ASN A 32 18.70 5.36 -14.81
C ASN A 32 19.23 6.55 -14.02
N ALA A 33 18.68 6.75 -12.81
CA ALA A 33 19.04 7.84 -11.90
C ALA A 33 18.72 9.27 -12.38
N GLN A 34 17.97 9.45 -13.48
CA GLN A 34 17.58 10.78 -13.96
C GLN A 34 16.43 11.42 -13.17
N GLY A 35 15.73 10.68 -12.33
CA GLY A 35 14.64 11.17 -11.48
C GLY A 35 13.25 10.66 -11.86
N LYS A 36 13.11 9.76 -12.83
CA LYS A 36 11.82 9.18 -13.26
C LYS A 36 10.96 8.67 -12.08
N THR A 37 11.52 7.77 -11.28
CA THR A 37 10.88 7.22 -10.07
C THR A 37 10.48 8.30 -9.07
N ASN A 38 11.24 9.40 -8.97
CA ASN A 38 10.95 10.47 -8.02
C ASN A 38 9.67 11.25 -8.37
N ILE A 39 9.26 11.28 -9.66
CA ILE A 39 7.97 11.84 -10.08
C ILE A 39 6.82 10.96 -9.56
N LEU A 40 6.92 9.64 -9.77
CA LEU A 40 5.93 8.70 -9.26
C LEU A 40 5.89 8.72 -7.72
N GLU A 41 7.06 8.83 -7.09
CA GLU A 41 7.15 8.95 -5.62
C GLU A 41 6.49 10.24 -5.11
N ALA A 42 6.54 11.35 -5.85
CA ALA A 42 5.85 12.59 -5.48
C ALA A 42 4.32 12.44 -5.57
N LEU A 43 3.80 11.75 -6.60
CA LEU A 43 2.38 11.38 -6.70
C LEU A 43 1.96 10.46 -5.55
N PHE A 44 2.73 9.42 -5.28
CA PHE A 44 2.48 8.48 -4.19
C PHE A 44 2.52 9.19 -2.81
N TYR A 45 3.52 10.04 -2.58
CA TYR A 45 3.63 10.82 -1.35
C TYR A 45 2.45 11.77 -1.16
N SER A 46 1.98 12.39 -2.24
CA SER A 46 0.80 13.26 -2.20
C SER A 46 -0.48 12.49 -1.85
N ALA A 47 -0.60 11.22 -2.27
CA ALA A 47 -1.76 10.37 -1.96
C ALA A 47 -1.74 9.79 -0.53
N PHE A 48 -0.58 9.41 -0.02
CA PHE A 48 -0.47 8.66 1.23
C PHE A 48 0.20 9.42 2.38
N GLY A 49 0.87 10.52 2.09
CA GLY A 49 1.69 11.23 3.07
C GLY A 49 2.92 10.44 3.54
N MET A 50 3.30 9.39 2.84
CA MET A 50 4.48 8.57 3.14
C MET A 50 5.16 8.11 1.85
N SER A 51 6.45 7.78 1.91
CA SER A 51 7.16 7.17 0.79
C SER A 51 6.91 5.66 0.73
N HIS A 52 6.93 5.10 -0.49
CA HIS A 52 6.97 3.65 -0.68
C HIS A 52 8.39 3.08 -0.58
N ARG A 53 9.44 3.92 -0.73
CA ARG A 53 10.86 3.51 -0.80
C ARG A 53 11.61 3.67 0.51
N THR A 54 11.23 4.61 1.35
CA THR A 54 11.94 4.91 2.61
C THR A 54 10.97 5.06 3.76
N SER A 55 11.40 4.66 4.95
CA SER A 55 10.68 4.92 6.21
C SER A 55 11.00 6.30 6.78
N SER A 56 12.14 6.91 6.39
CA SER A 56 12.51 8.26 6.79
C SER A 56 12.02 9.26 5.74
N GLU A 57 11.05 10.08 6.12
CA GLU A 57 10.58 11.14 5.24
C GLU A 57 11.63 12.25 5.01
N GLU A 58 12.72 12.25 5.77
CA GLU A 58 13.83 13.19 5.59
C GLU A 58 14.61 12.88 4.31
N ASP A 59 14.63 11.62 3.90
CA ASP A 59 15.24 11.21 2.64
C ASP A 59 14.53 11.77 1.41
N LEU A 60 13.30 12.29 1.57
CA LEU A 60 12.54 12.93 0.50
C LEU A 60 13.00 14.36 0.22
N LEU A 61 13.70 14.99 1.18
CA LEU A 61 14.20 16.35 0.99
C LEU A 61 15.36 16.37 -0.02
N ARG A 62 15.34 17.38 -0.84
CA ARG A 62 16.53 17.70 -1.64
C ARG A 62 17.68 18.10 -0.72
N TRP A 63 18.85 17.58 -0.96
CA TRP A 63 20.02 17.81 -0.12
C TRP A 63 20.27 19.31 0.12
N GLY A 64 20.59 19.63 1.37
CA GLY A 64 20.81 21.01 1.82
C GLY A 64 19.55 21.83 2.10
N ASN A 65 18.37 21.21 2.01
CA ASN A 65 17.09 21.86 2.30
C ASN A 65 16.46 21.36 3.59
N ASN A 66 15.69 22.23 4.25
CA ASN A 66 14.97 21.95 5.49
C ASN A 66 13.44 22.01 5.32
N ALA A 67 12.98 22.05 4.10
CA ALA A 67 11.55 22.04 3.75
C ALA A 67 11.34 21.42 2.37
N LEU A 68 10.23 20.69 2.22
CA LEU A 68 9.68 20.25 0.94
C LEU A 68 8.19 20.52 0.87
N ALA A 69 7.68 20.61 -0.33
CA ALA A 69 6.24 20.61 -0.59
C ALA A 69 5.94 19.75 -1.81
N THR A 70 4.80 19.04 -1.78
CA THR A 70 4.21 18.41 -2.95
C THR A 70 2.74 18.77 -3.03
N GLY A 71 2.19 18.77 -4.25
CA GLY A 71 0.75 18.94 -4.42
C GLY A 71 0.28 18.36 -5.75
N VAL A 72 -0.95 17.88 -5.73
CA VAL A 72 -1.62 17.26 -6.86
C VAL A 72 -3.01 17.85 -7.01
N ALA A 73 -3.28 18.47 -8.17
CA ALA A 73 -4.65 18.77 -8.56
C ALA A 73 -5.20 17.58 -9.37
N TYR A 74 -6.38 17.14 -9.01
CA TYR A 74 -7.03 15.97 -9.62
C TYR A 74 -8.54 16.17 -9.70
N SER A 75 -9.19 15.41 -10.56
CA SER A 75 -10.64 15.31 -10.65
C SER A 75 -11.10 13.88 -10.38
N ASN A 76 -12.25 13.77 -9.73
CA ASN A 76 -12.97 12.54 -9.46
C ASN A 76 -14.47 12.77 -9.69
N PHE A 77 -15.32 11.78 -9.36
CA PHE A 77 -16.78 11.90 -9.54
C PHE A 77 -17.42 13.05 -8.72
N SER A 78 -16.77 13.51 -7.63
CA SER A 78 -17.27 14.61 -6.79
C SER A 78 -16.83 15.99 -7.27
N GLY A 79 -15.89 16.07 -8.21
CA GLY A 79 -15.39 17.31 -8.77
C GLY A 79 -13.87 17.42 -8.82
N ARG A 80 -13.40 18.66 -8.86
CA ARG A 80 -11.98 18.98 -8.89
C ARG A 80 -11.48 19.26 -7.48
N HIS A 81 -10.33 18.68 -7.14
CA HIS A 81 -9.72 18.73 -5.81
C HIS A 81 -8.23 19.04 -5.91
N GLU A 82 -7.66 19.53 -4.82
CA GLU A 82 -6.22 19.69 -4.65
C GLU A 82 -5.77 19.13 -3.30
N VAL A 83 -4.77 18.25 -3.34
CA VAL A 83 -4.01 17.82 -2.15
C VAL A 83 -2.66 18.53 -2.15
N LYS A 84 -2.25 19.04 -0.99
CA LYS A 84 -0.94 19.62 -0.76
C LYS A 84 -0.34 19.14 0.54
N ILE A 85 0.90 18.69 0.50
CA ILE A 85 1.67 18.30 1.69
C ILE A 85 2.89 19.19 1.82
N LYS A 86 3.09 19.75 3.01
CA LYS A 86 4.28 20.49 3.38
C LYS A 86 4.98 19.78 4.53
N LYS A 87 6.28 19.57 4.41
CA LYS A 87 7.13 19.12 5.49
C LYS A 87 8.27 20.12 5.67
N TYR A 88 8.48 20.56 6.88
CA TYR A 88 9.49 21.58 7.18
C TYR A 88 10.01 21.45 8.61
N GLN A 89 11.22 21.94 8.83
CA GLN A 89 11.83 21.99 10.15
C GLN A 89 11.51 23.34 10.82
N GLN A 90 10.98 23.26 12.04
CA GLN A 90 10.74 24.43 12.90
C GLN A 90 11.27 24.15 14.29
N GLN A 91 12.16 25.00 14.81
CA GLN A 91 12.78 24.83 16.15
C GLN A 91 13.36 23.41 16.35
N ASN A 92 14.15 22.93 15.40
CA ASN A 92 14.73 21.57 15.36
C ASN A 92 13.72 20.40 15.41
N ARG A 93 12.45 20.65 15.14
CA ARG A 93 11.42 19.61 15.05
C ARG A 93 10.80 19.58 13.66
N TRP A 94 10.65 18.39 13.12
CA TRP A 94 9.95 18.20 11.87
C TRP A 94 8.44 18.37 12.06
N LYS A 95 7.84 19.18 11.20
CA LYS A 95 6.39 19.36 11.09
C LYS A 95 5.93 18.92 9.72
N LYS A 96 4.77 18.27 9.67
CA LYS A 96 4.07 17.92 8.46
C LYS A 96 2.66 18.49 8.51
N GLU A 97 2.26 19.18 7.45
CA GLU A 97 0.93 19.74 7.27
C GLU A 97 0.35 19.23 5.97
N ILE A 98 -0.91 18.85 6.02
CA ILE A 98 -1.66 18.34 4.87
C ILE A 98 -2.84 19.26 4.66
N PHE A 99 -3.07 19.62 3.41
CA PHE A 99 -4.18 20.47 2.99
C PHE A 99 -4.98 19.74 1.91
N LEU A 100 -6.29 19.81 2.01
CA LEU A 100 -7.24 19.34 1.02
C LEU A 100 -8.13 20.54 0.64
N ASP A 101 -8.15 20.89 -0.62
CA ASP A 101 -8.89 22.06 -1.15
C ASP A 101 -8.62 23.36 -0.38
N GLY A 102 -7.34 23.57 -0.02
CA GLY A 102 -6.87 24.72 0.75
C GLY A 102 -7.09 24.65 2.26
N ALA A 103 -7.93 23.74 2.76
CA ALA A 103 -8.15 23.55 4.19
C ALA A 103 -7.13 22.58 4.80
N LYS A 104 -6.60 22.91 5.98
CA LYS A 104 -5.71 22.01 6.72
C LYS A 104 -6.52 20.85 7.29
N VAL A 105 -6.09 19.62 7.00
CA VAL A 105 -6.78 18.39 7.40
C VAL A 105 -5.89 17.44 8.21
N ARG A 106 -6.50 16.52 8.93
CA ARG A 106 -5.80 15.44 9.63
C ARG A 106 -5.46 14.31 8.66
N PRO A 107 -4.44 13.48 8.95
CA PRO A 107 -4.07 12.36 8.09
C PRO A 107 -5.25 11.45 7.71
N LYS A 108 -6.17 11.19 8.61
CA LYS A 108 -7.35 10.35 8.36
C LYS A 108 -8.35 10.94 7.36
N GLU A 109 -8.38 12.26 7.22
CA GLU A 109 -9.27 12.97 6.28
C GLU A 109 -8.62 13.07 4.90
N HIS A 110 -7.29 13.00 4.85
CA HIS A 110 -6.52 12.96 3.63
C HIS A 110 -6.49 11.57 2.99
N TYR A 111 -6.37 10.51 3.83
CA TYR A 111 -6.22 9.14 3.33
C TYR A 111 -7.48 8.71 2.57
N GLY A 112 -7.31 8.30 1.30
CA GLY A 112 -8.42 7.96 0.39
C GLY A 112 -9.02 9.14 -0.39
N SER A 113 -8.57 10.39 -0.18
CA SER A 113 -8.97 11.52 -1.02
C SER A 113 -8.45 11.39 -2.45
N LEU A 114 -7.20 10.98 -2.61
CA LEU A 114 -6.58 10.58 -3.87
C LEU A 114 -6.20 9.11 -3.80
N ASN A 115 -6.87 8.26 -4.58
CA ASN A 115 -6.58 6.83 -4.60
C ASN A 115 -5.52 6.50 -5.64
N VAL A 116 -4.50 5.78 -5.20
CA VAL A 116 -3.35 5.42 -6.03
C VAL A 116 -3.02 3.95 -5.84
N VAL A 117 -2.75 3.25 -6.93
CA VAL A 117 -2.15 1.91 -6.92
C VAL A 117 -0.79 2.00 -7.59
N MET A 118 0.23 1.49 -6.92
CA MET A 118 1.59 1.52 -7.44
C MET A 118 2.11 0.11 -7.66
N PHE A 119 2.71 -0.10 -8.83
CA PHE A 119 3.47 -1.30 -9.17
C PHE A 119 4.94 -0.96 -9.21
N SER A 120 5.76 -1.84 -8.66
CA SER A 120 7.22 -1.73 -8.65
C SER A 120 7.86 -3.10 -8.79
N PRO A 121 9.15 -3.21 -9.14
CA PRO A 121 9.85 -4.49 -9.21
C PRO A 121 9.80 -5.29 -7.90
N GLU A 122 9.71 -4.60 -6.78
CA GLU A 122 9.63 -5.21 -5.45
C GLU A 122 8.30 -5.95 -5.20
N ASP A 123 7.28 -5.78 -6.04
CA ASP A 123 5.98 -6.43 -5.84
C ASP A 123 6.02 -7.96 -5.90
N LEU A 124 7.05 -8.53 -6.52
CA LEU A 124 7.32 -9.96 -6.43
C LEU A 124 7.52 -10.43 -4.98
N GLN A 125 7.95 -9.53 -4.09
CA GLN A 125 8.06 -9.79 -2.66
C GLN A 125 6.70 -9.99 -1.97
N LEU A 126 5.59 -9.61 -2.59
CA LEU A 126 4.25 -9.96 -2.09
C LEU A 126 4.04 -11.48 -2.06
N VAL A 127 4.65 -12.19 -3.01
CA VAL A 127 4.61 -13.65 -3.06
C VAL A 127 5.74 -14.26 -2.22
N LYS A 128 6.98 -13.79 -2.39
CA LYS A 128 8.18 -14.39 -1.82
C LYS A 128 8.58 -13.87 -0.44
N GLY A 129 8.24 -12.62 -0.16
CA GLY A 129 8.76 -11.87 0.97
C GLY A 129 8.07 -12.16 2.30
N GLU A 130 8.37 -11.30 3.26
CA GLU A 130 7.90 -11.41 4.64
C GLU A 130 6.41 -11.09 4.78
N PRO A 131 5.71 -11.68 5.77
CA PRO A 131 4.30 -11.38 6.07
C PRO A 131 4.01 -9.88 6.29
N ALA A 132 4.98 -9.13 6.78
CA ALA A 132 4.86 -7.68 7.00
C ALA A 132 4.56 -6.91 5.70
N LEU A 133 5.15 -7.33 4.56
CA LEU A 133 4.90 -6.72 3.26
C LEU A 133 3.47 -6.96 2.79
N ARG A 134 2.96 -8.19 2.93
CA ARG A 134 1.58 -8.55 2.57
C ARG A 134 0.56 -7.83 3.45
N ARG A 135 0.82 -7.73 4.77
CA ARG A 135 -0.04 -6.93 5.66
C ARG A 135 -0.07 -5.47 5.26
N ARG A 136 1.10 -4.86 5.02
CA ARG A 136 1.19 -3.46 4.59
C ARG A 136 0.44 -3.21 3.28
N PHE A 137 0.64 -4.08 2.29
CA PHE A 137 -0.07 -4.06 1.03
C PHE A 137 -1.59 -4.06 1.25
N PHE A 138 -2.08 -4.97 2.07
CA PHE A 138 -3.51 -5.16 2.32
C PHE A 138 -4.09 -4.02 3.16
N ASP A 139 -3.37 -3.59 4.20
CA ASP A 139 -3.81 -2.46 5.03
C ASP A 139 -3.89 -1.15 4.23
N MET A 140 -2.94 -0.90 3.34
CA MET A 140 -2.99 0.26 2.44
C MET A 140 -4.20 0.19 1.52
N GLN A 141 -4.49 -0.98 0.97
CA GLN A 141 -5.61 -1.20 0.06
C GLN A 141 -6.95 -0.88 0.74
N ILE A 142 -7.19 -1.46 1.92
CA ILE A 142 -8.44 -1.25 2.64
C ILE A 142 -8.53 0.20 3.14
N SER A 143 -7.44 0.76 3.63
CA SER A 143 -7.43 2.13 4.18
C SER A 143 -7.79 3.19 3.15
N GLN A 144 -7.49 2.99 1.86
CA GLN A 144 -7.86 3.93 0.80
C GLN A 144 -9.36 3.99 0.55
N THR A 145 -10.06 2.89 0.77
CA THR A 145 -11.49 2.74 0.47
C THR A 145 -12.37 2.82 1.71
N ASP A 146 -11.79 2.62 2.91
CA ASP A 146 -12.49 2.65 4.19
C ASP A 146 -11.75 3.54 5.22
N PRO A 147 -12.14 4.81 5.36
CA PRO A 147 -11.54 5.71 6.36
C PRO A 147 -11.70 5.23 7.82
N LEU A 148 -12.74 4.45 8.11
CA LEU A 148 -12.94 3.84 9.43
C LEU A 148 -11.90 2.74 9.70
N TYR A 149 -11.49 2.00 8.65
CA TYR A 149 -10.41 1.03 8.77
C TYR A 149 -9.08 1.69 9.09
N TYR A 150 -8.76 2.79 8.40
CA TYR A 150 -7.53 3.55 8.69
C TYR A 150 -7.46 4.04 10.15
N ASP A 151 -8.55 4.62 10.65
CA ASP A 151 -8.63 5.09 12.05
C ASP A 151 -8.47 3.92 13.04
N LEU A 152 -9.10 2.78 12.75
CA LEU A 152 -8.99 1.56 13.52
C LEU A 152 -7.56 1.02 13.56
N LEU A 153 -6.89 0.97 12.40
CA LEU A 153 -5.49 0.53 12.28
C LEU A 153 -4.53 1.42 13.08
N VAL A 154 -4.71 2.74 13.02
CA VAL A 154 -3.91 3.69 13.80
C VAL A 154 -4.10 3.50 15.30
N LYS A 155 -5.35 3.35 15.76
CA LYS A 155 -5.67 3.09 17.19
C LYS A 155 -5.09 1.75 17.64
N TYR A 156 -5.26 0.70 16.84
CA TYR A 156 -4.72 -0.62 17.12
C TYR A 156 -3.19 -0.58 17.30
N ASN A 157 -2.47 0.05 16.38
CA ASN A 157 -1.01 0.15 16.48
C ASN A 157 -0.56 0.94 17.72
N ARG A 158 -1.28 1.98 18.10
CA ARG A 158 -1.01 2.74 19.33
C ARG A 158 -1.20 1.86 20.58
N VAL A 159 -2.31 1.14 20.66
CA VAL A 159 -2.60 0.24 21.78
C VAL A 159 -1.57 -0.88 21.87
N LEU A 160 -1.20 -1.48 20.73
CA LEU A 160 -0.15 -2.50 20.63
C LEU A 160 1.19 -2.00 21.17
N GLN A 161 1.60 -0.77 20.80
CA GLN A 161 2.85 -0.17 21.28
C GLN A 161 2.82 0.03 22.81
N GLN A 162 1.72 0.54 23.36
CA GLN A 162 1.59 0.75 24.80
C GLN A 162 1.57 -0.58 25.56
N ARG A 163 0.81 -1.57 25.06
CA ARG A 163 0.80 -2.91 25.64
C ARG A 163 2.19 -3.53 25.64
N ASN A 164 2.92 -3.45 24.53
CA ASN A 164 4.27 -3.99 24.43
C ASN A 164 5.26 -3.27 25.37
N ARG A 165 5.08 -1.97 25.60
CA ARG A 165 5.86 -1.22 26.60
C ARG A 165 5.63 -1.78 28.00
N LEU A 166 4.35 -1.95 28.40
CA LEU A 166 4.02 -2.51 29.71
C LEU A 166 4.50 -3.95 29.88
N LEU A 167 4.45 -4.77 28.82
CA LEU A 167 5.00 -6.13 28.86
C LEU A 167 6.52 -6.14 29.14
N LYS A 168 7.27 -5.19 28.59
CA LYS A 168 8.70 -5.03 28.88
C LYS A 168 8.93 -4.57 30.34
N GLU A 169 8.15 -3.60 30.81
CA GLU A 169 8.21 -3.14 32.18
C GLU A 169 7.92 -4.29 33.19
N LEU A 170 6.93 -5.15 32.89
CA LEU A 170 6.64 -6.36 33.67
C LEU A 170 7.77 -7.38 33.63
N ARG A 171 8.33 -7.65 32.46
CA ARG A 171 9.50 -8.55 32.31
C ARG A 171 10.69 -8.07 33.14
N ASP A 172 10.91 -6.76 33.17
CA ASP A 172 12.04 -6.14 33.85
C ASP A 172 11.74 -5.90 35.37
N GLY A 173 10.58 -6.36 35.88
CA GLY A 173 10.18 -6.28 37.29
C GLY A 173 9.75 -4.91 37.78
N VAL A 174 9.52 -3.97 36.86
CA VAL A 174 9.16 -2.56 37.20
C VAL A 174 7.64 -2.32 37.13
N GLY A 175 6.89 -3.12 36.34
CA GLY A 175 5.46 -2.96 36.11
C GLY A 175 4.58 -3.78 37.04
N THR A 176 3.26 -3.58 36.94
CA THR A 176 2.25 -4.36 37.67
C THR A 176 1.25 -4.98 36.70
N LEU A 177 0.78 -6.22 36.96
CA LEU A 177 -0.21 -6.91 36.11
C LEU A 177 -1.51 -6.11 35.93
N PRO A 178 -2.08 -5.45 36.97
CA PRO A 178 -3.29 -4.67 36.80
C PRO A 178 -3.16 -3.56 35.76
N ALA A 179 -1.95 -3.02 35.51
CA ALA A 179 -1.72 -1.99 34.50
C ALA A 179 -1.97 -2.50 33.06
N LEU A 180 -1.91 -3.81 32.81
CA LEU A 180 -2.20 -4.41 31.51
C LEU A 180 -3.70 -4.52 31.21
N ILE A 181 -4.57 -4.58 32.23
CA ILE A 181 -5.98 -4.92 32.06
C ILE A 181 -6.67 -3.98 31.06
N PRO A 182 -6.64 -2.65 31.22
CA PRO A 182 -7.34 -1.77 30.28
C PRO A 182 -6.78 -1.84 28.86
N TRP A 183 -5.47 -2.09 28.71
CA TRP A 183 -4.84 -2.24 27.40
C TRP A 183 -5.16 -3.59 26.75
N ASN A 184 -5.35 -4.65 27.54
CA ASN A 184 -5.82 -5.94 27.03
C ASN A 184 -7.24 -5.81 26.47
N GLU A 185 -8.18 -5.18 27.21
CA GLU A 185 -9.55 -5.00 26.75
C GLU A 185 -9.63 -4.17 25.47
N GLU A 186 -8.92 -3.05 25.42
CA GLU A 186 -8.91 -2.22 24.21
C GLU A 186 -8.22 -2.92 23.04
N PHE A 187 -7.14 -3.68 23.29
CA PHE A 187 -6.47 -4.50 22.28
C PHE A 187 -7.42 -5.55 21.69
N ILE A 188 -8.16 -6.28 22.54
CA ILE A 188 -9.12 -7.31 22.15
C ILE A 188 -10.16 -6.73 21.21
N ARG A 189 -10.80 -5.63 21.62
CA ARG A 189 -11.83 -4.93 20.86
C ARG A 189 -11.32 -4.48 19.48
N LEU A 190 -10.16 -3.85 19.46
CA LEU A 190 -9.56 -3.34 18.22
C LEU A 190 -9.05 -4.46 17.31
N ALA A 191 -8.47 -5.53 17.87
CA ALA A 191 -7.99 -6.68 17.12
C ALA A 191 -9.15 -7.40 16.41
N ALA A 192 -10.24 -7.68 17.14
CA ALA A 192 -11.42 -8.31 16.58
C ALA A 192 -12.03 -7.47 15.44
N ALA A 193 -12.21 -6.17 15.67
CA ALA A 193 -12.76 -5.28 14.66
C ALA A 193 -11.87 -5.17 13.41
N LEU A 194 -10.55 -5.11 13.59
CA LEU A 194 -9.59 -5.00 12.48
C LEU A 194 -9.56 -6.29 11.64
N SER A 195 -9.48 -7.46 12.29
CA SER A 195 -9.48 -8.75 11.61
C SER A 195 -10.80 -9.01 10.88
N LYS A 196 -11.93 -8.65 11.47
CA LYS A 196 -13.23 -8.74 10.80
C LYS A 196 -13.27 -7.95 9.50
N LYS A 197 -12.81 -6.70 9.52
CA LYS A 197 -12.73 -5.86 8.31
C LYS A 197 -11.76 -6.43 7.27
N ARG A 198 -10.61 -6.96 7.70
CA ARG A 198 -9.67 -7.63 6.78
C ARG A 198 -10.29 -8.83 6.10
N LEU A 199 -10.99 -9.70 6.82
CA LEU A 199 -11.64 -10.88 6.25
C LEU A 199 -12.72 -10.50 5.23
N LEU A 200 -13.54 -9.50 5.53
CA LEU A 200 -14.54 -9.00 4.58
C LEU A 200 -13.91 -8.42 3.30
N ALA A 201 -12.83 -7.67 3.44
CA ALA A 201 -12.12 -7.13 2.28
C ALA A 201 -11.39 -8.22 1.49
N LEU A 202 -10.81 -9.21 2.19
CA LEU A 202 -10.11 -10.32 1.54
C LEU A 202 -11.04 -11.16 0.68
N ALA A 203 -12.24 -11.46 1.16
CA ALA A 203 -13.20 -12.25 0.38
C ALA A 203 -13.50 -11.61 -0.99
N LYS A 204 -13.62 -10.28 -1.04
CA LYS A 204 -13.79 -9.55 -2.31
C LYS A 204 -12.51 -9.57 -3.15
N LEU A 205 -11.36 -9.26 -2.53
CA LEU A 205 -10.07 -9.20 -3.23
C LEU A 205 -9.68 -10.56 -3.81
N GLU A 206 -9.91 -11.65 -3.07
CA GLU A 206 -9.62 -13.02 -3.52
C GLU A 206 -10.40 -13.36 -4.79
N GLN A 207 -11.71 -13.08 -4.81
CA GLN A 207 -12.53 -13.34 -6.00
C GLN A 207 -11.99 -12.59 -7.21
N ILE A 208 -11.71 -11.31 -7.07
CA ILE A 208 -11.16 -10.47 -8.15
C ILE A 208 -9.79 -10.98 -8.59
N ALA A 209 -8.90 -11.32 -7.65
CA ALA A 209 -7.56 -11.82 -7.95
C ALA A 209 -7.60 -13.18 -8.65
N SER A 210 -8.51 -14.07 -8.24
CA SER A 210 -8.73 -15.37 -8.87
C SER A 210 -9.18 -15.22 -10.33
N ASP A 211 -10.16 -14.34 -10.59
CA ASP A 211 -10.68 -14.12 -11.94
C ASP A 211 -9.61 -13.51 -12.86
N ILE A 212 -8.85 -12.53 -12.37
CA ILE A 212 -7.74 -11.92 -13.11
C ILE A 212 -6.65 -12.95 -13.38
N TYR A 213 -6.27 -13.77 -12.38
CA TYR A 213 -5.25 -14.81 -12.55
C TYR A 213 -5.68 -15.86 -13.58
N ALA A 214 -6.93 -16.31 -13.50
CA ALA A 214 -7.50 -17.24 -14.46
C ALA A 214 -7.45 -16.68 -15.90
N SER A 215 -7.78 -15.40 -16.08
CA SER A 215 -7.67 -14.73 -17.39
C SER A 215 -6.20 -14.69 -17.88
N ILE A 216 -5.24 -14.35 -17.02
CA ILE A 216 -3.81 -14.31 -17.34
C ILE A 216 -3.30 -15.70 -17.77
N THR A 217 -3.75 -16.77 -17.11
CA THR A 217 -3.30 -18.14 -17.34
C THR A 217 -4.19 -18.95 -18.30
N GLN A 218 -5.16 -18.28 -18.93
CA GLN A 218 -6.13 -18.92 -19.83
C GLN A 218 -6.91 -20.05 -19.14
N TYR A 219 -7.34 -19.80 -17.89
CA TYR A 219 -8.15 -20.69 -17.05
C TYR A 219 -7.51 -22.05 -16.74
N LYS A 220 -6.18 -22.17 -16.83
CA LYS A 220 -5.46 -23.43 -16.55
C LYS A 220 -5.19 -23.64 -15.07
N GLU A 221 -5.18 -22.58 -14.29
CA GLU A 221 -4.77 -22.58 -12.89
C GLU A 221 -5.72 -21.69 -12.06
N LYS A 222 -5.93 -22.06 -10.81
CA LYS A 222 -6.77 -21.30 -9.86
C LYS A 222 -5.91 -20.73 -8.74
N LEU A 223 -5.92 -19.39 -8.63
CA LEU A 223 -5.32 -18.67 -7.49
C LEU A 223 -6.35 -18.54 -6.38
N THR A 224 -5.96 -18.85 -5.14
CA THR A 224 -6.74 -18.56 -3.92
C THR A 224 -5.88 -17.82 -2.92
N VAL A 225 -6.51 -16.99 -2.07
CA VAL A 225 -5.81 -16.21 -1.05
C VAL A 225 -6.48 -16.43 0.30
N HIS A 226 -5.79 -17.13 1.20
CA HIS A 226 -6.32 -17.40 2.54
C HIS A 226 -5.77 -16.43 3.57
N TYR A 227 -6.60 -16.03 4.51
CA TYR A 227 -6.17 -15.31 5.70
C TYR A 227 -5.62 -16.31 6.71
N GLU A 228 -4.38 -16.11 7.13
CA GLU A 228 -3.71 -16.97 8.10
C GLU A 228 -3.58 -16.25 9.44
N LEU A 229 -4.27 -16.75 10.45
CA LEU A 229 -4.12 -16.32 11.83
C LEU A 229 -3.10 -17.21 12.54
N LYS A 230 -2.14 -16.58 13.22
CA LYS A 230 -1.19 -17.29 14.07
C LYS A 230 -1.73 -17.38 15.48
N GLY A 231 -1.94 -18.60 15.94
CA GLY A 231 -2.29 -18.92 17.31
C GLY A 231 -1.08 -19.11 18.23
N ASN A 232 -1.32 -19.78 19.34
CA ASN A 232 -0.27 -20.14 20.29
C ASN A 232 0.52 -21.35 19.78
N ASN A 233 1.78 -21.49 20.18
CA ASN A 233 2.61 -22.68 19.90
C ASN A 233 2.72 -23.08 18.40
N GLY A 234 2.56 -22.12 17.48
CA GLY A 234 2.66 -22.38 16.04
C GLY A 234 1.36 -22.88 15.39
N GLU A 235 0.25 -22.87 16.11
CA GLU A 235 -1.08 -23.12 15.53
C GLU A 235 -1.37 -22.13 14.41
N LEU A 236 -1.98 -22.61 13.32
CA LEU A 236 -2.45 -21.82 12.21
C LEU A 236 -3.96 -22.01 12.06
N PHE A 237 -4.68 -20.91 11.91
CA PHE A 237 -6.12 -20.91 11.63
C PHE A 237 -6.36 -20.22 10.29
N TYR A 238 -7.31 -20.76 9.54
CA TYR A 238 -7.74 -20.24 8.24
C TYR A 238 -9.23 -19.89 8.31
N PRO A 239 -9.60 -18.74 8.88
CA PRO A 239 -11.00 -18.39 9.05
C PRO A 239 -11.67 -18.16 7.70
N GLU A 240 -12.78 -18.83 7.48
CA GLU A 240 -13.63 -18.68 6.29
C GLU A 240 -14.65 -17.54 6.47
N THR A 241 -14.98 -17.20 7.72
CA THR A 241 -15.95 -16.14 8.04
C THR A 241 -15.37 -15.08 8.97
N ALA A 242 -15.89 -13.87 8.85
CA ALA A 242 -15.46 -12.74 9.66
C ALA A 242 -15.78 -12.90 11.17
N ASP A 243 -16.74 -13.72 11.51
CA ASP A 243 -17.18 -13.93 12.91
C ASP A 243 -16.22 -14.83 13.71
N PHE A 244 -15.34 -15.55 13.03
CA PHE A 244 -14.26 -16.32 13.69
C PHE A 244 -13.37 -15.41 14.56
N CYS A 245 -13.08 -14.19 14.11
CA CYS A 245 -12.22 -13.23 14.80
C CYS A 245 -12.99 -12.42 15.85
N SER A 246 -13.68 -13.12 16.77
CA SER A 246 -14.46 -12.49 17.84
C SER A 246 -13.57 -11.93 18.95
N GLU A 247 -14.13 -11.06 19.79
CA GLU A 247 -13.46 -10.61 21.01
C GLU A 247 -13.15 -11.78 21.96
N GLU A 248 -14.05 -12.76 22.02
CA GLU A 248 -13.85 -13.99 22.82
C GLU A 248 -12.65 -14.78 22.35
N PHE A 249 -12.47 -14.95 21.04
CA PHE A 249 -11.27 -15.58 20.47
C PHE A 249 -9.99 -14.90 20.94
N TYR A 250 -9.91 -13.57 20.80
CA TYR A 250 -8.72 -12.82 21.22
C TYR A 250 -8.52 -12.81 22.74
N ARG A 251 -9.60 -12.76 23.52
CA ARG A 251 -9.56 -12.83 24.99
C ARG A 251 -8.95 -14.14 25.46
N ASN A 252 -9.44 -15.25 24.96
CA ASN A 252 -8.95 -16.59 25.30
C ASN A 252 -7.46 -16.74 24.89
N LYS A 253 -7.12 -16.36 23.68
CA LYS A 253 -5.74 -16.48 23.17
C LYS A 253 -4.75 -15.56 23.91
N LEU A 254 -5.15 -14.38 24.34
CA LEU A 254 -4.31 -13.50 25.18
C LEU A 254 -4.12 -14.06 26.57
N ALA A 255 -5.16 -14.62 27.20
CA ALA A 255 -5.08 -15.24 28.53
C ALA A 255 -4.11 -16.44 28.52
N GLU A 256 -4.25 -17.34 27.54
CA GLU A 256 -3.37 -18.50 27.35
C GLU A 256 -1.90 -18.09 27.20
N ARG A 257 -1.63 -16.91 26.61
CA ARG A 257 -0.30 -16.49 26.20
C ARG A 257 0.36 -15.48 27.14
N GLN A 258 -0.34 -15.01 28.16
CA GLN A 258 0.10 -13.86 28.99
C GLN A 258 1.51 -14.03 29.55
N SER A 259 1.84 -15.19 30.11
CA SER A 259 3.17 -15.45 30.67
C SER A 259 4.28 -15.40 29.62
N VAL A 260 4.01 -15.94 28.42
CA VAL A 260 4.97 -15.92 27.29
C VAL A 260 5.15 -14.50 26.76
N ASP A 261 4.06 -13.74 26.64
CA ASP A 261 4.12 -12.34 26.19
C ASP A 261 4.91 -11.45 27.16
N ILE A 262 4.78 -11.67 28.48
CA ILE A 262 5.58 -10.99 29.52
C ILE A 262 7.05 -11.37 29.36
N LEU A 263 7.36 -12.68 29.29
CA LEU A 263 8.74 -13.16 29.15
C LEU A 263 9.43 -12.56 27.91
N ARG A 264 8.71 -12.45 26.79
CA ARG A 264 9.22 -11.91 25.54
C ARG A 264 9.16 -10.38 25.47
N GLY A 265 8.41 -9.71 26.32
CA GLY A 265 8.19 -8.27 26.30
C GLY A 265 7.44 -7.79 25.04
N ASN A 266 6.64 -8.66 24.42
CA ASN A 266 5.86 -8.31 23.22
C ASN A 266 4.61 -9.17 23.08
N THR A 267 3.61 -8.61 22.36
CA THR A 267 2.35 -9.28 22.02
C THR A 267 2.56 -10.28 20.89
N GLY A 268 2.26 -11.53 21.14
CA GLY A 268 2.52 -12.61 20.18
C GLY A 268 1.31 -13.02 19.33
N ILE A 269 0.13 -12.45 19.55
CA ILE A 269 -1.10 -12.73 18.78
C ILE A 269 -1.76 -11.42 18.33
N GLY A 270 -2.50 -11.47 17.24
CA GLY A 270 -3.31 -10.38 16.73
C GLY A 270 -2.96 -10.00 15.30
N PRO A 271 -3.71 -9.06 14.69
CA PRO A 271 -3.60 -8.66 13.28
C PRO A 271 -2.18 -8.29 12.81
N HIS A 272 -1.29 -7.86 13.72
CA HIS A 272 0.11 -7.58 13.41
C HIS A 272 0.99 -8.84 13.23
N ARG A 273 0.46 -10.03 13.54
CA ARG A 273 1.11 -11.34 13.37
C ARG A 273 0.55 -12.17 12.24
N ASP A 274 -0.64 -11.83 11.77
CA ASP A 274 -1.35 -12.56 10.73
C ASP A 274 -0.64 -12.48 9.38
N ASP A 275 -1.02 -13.35 8.45
CA ASP A 275 -0.48 -13.39 7.11
C ASP A 275 -1.58 -13.61 6.06
N LEU A 276 -1.21 -13.45 4.79
CA LEU A 276 -1.98 -13.86 3.62
C LEU A 276 -1.23 -15.00 2.94
N GLN A 277 -1.87 -16.15 2.83
CA GLN A 277 -1.32 -17.29 2.13
C GLN A 277 -1.86 -17.36 0.71
N LEU A 278 -0.96 -17.28 -0.28
CA LEU A 278 -1.31 -17.42 -1.69
C LEU A 278 -1.13 -18.89 -2.09
N LEU A 279 -2.19 -19.48 -2.60
CA LEU A 279 -2.22 -20.85 -3.07
C LEU A 279 -2.51 -20.89 -4.57
N LEU A 280 -1.84 -21.78 -5.27
CA LEU A 280 -2.10 -22.12 -6.66
C LEU A 280 -2.51 -23.59 -6.73
N ASN A 281 -3.74 -23.87 -7.15
CA ASN A 281 -4.30 -25.22 -7.14
C ASN A 281 -4.10 -25.92 -5.77
N ASN A 282 -4.38 -25.19 -4.68
CA ASN A 282 -4.21 -25.59 -3.27
C ASN A 282 -2.76 -25.84 -2.82
N MET A 283 -1.75 -25.46 -3.61
CA MET A 283 -0.34 -25.55 -3.24
C MET A 283 0.24 -24.15 -3.00
N SER A 284 1.12 -23.99 -2.00
CA SER A 284 1.74 -22.69 -1.71
C SER A 284 2.47 -22.13 -2.93
N LEU A 285 2.00 -20.99 -3.43
CA LEU A 285 2.63 -20.29 -4.55
C LEU A 285 4.06 -19.85 -4.21
N ARG A 286 4.30 -19.48 -2.95
CA ARG A 286 5.63 -19.10 -2.46
C ARG A 286 6.63 -20.26 -2.56
N SER A 287 6.24 -21.46 -2.14
CA SER A 287 7.16 -22.60 -1.99
C SER A 287 7.28 -23.45 -3.25
N PHE A 288 6.19 -23.60 -4.00
CA PHE A 288 6.08 -24.54 -5.10
C PHE A 288 5.83 -23.88 -6.46
N GLY A 289 5.45 -22.61 -6.49
CA GLY A 289 5.21 -21.89 -7.73
C GLY A 289 6.49 -21.65 -8.53
N SER A 290 6.44 -21.86 -9.84
CA SER A 290 7.51 -21.42 -10.75
C SER A 290 7.66 -19.90 -10.73
N GLN A 291 8.79 -19.36 -11.17
CA GLN A 291 9.01 -17.91 -11.25
C GLN A 291 7.92 -17.22 -12.09
N GLY A 292 7.49 -17.85 -13.19
CA GLY A 292 6.41 -17.34 -14.03
C GLY A 292 5.07 -17.28 -13.29
N GLN A 293 4.71 -18.34 -12.55
CA GLN A 293 3.50 -18.39 -11.72
C GLN A 293 3.53 -17.34 -10.61
N GLN A 294 4.66 -17.17 -9.93
CA GLN A 294 4.84 -16.16 -8.90
C GLN A 294 4.70 -14.73 -9.45
N ARG A 295 5.27 -14.43 -10.63
CA ARG A 295 5.09 -13.15 -11.31
C ARG A 295 3.63 -12.92 -11.73
N SER A 296 2.96 -13.95 -12.26
CA SER A 296 1.51 -13.86 -12.58
C SER A 296 0.67 -13.65 -11.33
N GLY A 297 0.99 -14.31 -10.22
CA GLY A 297 0.31 -14.11 -8.94
C GLY A 297 0.47 -12.70 -8.39
N ALA A 298 1.69 -12.16 -8.42
CA ALA A 298 1.95 -10.78 -8.02
C ALA A 298 1.19 -9.77 -8.91
N LEU A 299 1.21 -9.99 -10.23
CA LEU A 299 0.47 -9.15 -11.17
C LEU A 299 -1.04 -9.21 -10.93
N ALA A 300 -1.60 -10.40 -10.72
CA ALA A 300 -3.03 -10.56 -10.44
C ALA A 300 -3.45 -9.86 -9.15
N LEU A 301 -2.66 -9.97 -8.08
CA LEU A 301 -2.91 -9.24 -6.83
C LEU A 301 -2.88 -7.72 -7.02
N LYS A 302 -1.96 -7.22 -7.82
CA LYS A 302 -1.84 -5.77 -8.07
C LYS A 302 -2.98 -5.27 -8.97
N LEU A 303 -3.34 -6.00 -10.00
CA LEU A 303 -4.49 -5.65 -10.84
C LEU A 303 -5.81 -5.75 -10.05
N SER A 304 -5.91 -6.71 -9.13
CA SER A 304 -7.09 -6.82 -8.25
C SER A 304 -7.25 -5.60 -7.33
N GLN A 305 -6.18 -4.89 -6.98
CA GLN A 305 -6.29 -3.63 -6.25
C GLN A 305 -7.05 -2.57 -7.04
N LEU A 306 -6.76 -2.42 -8.34
CA LEU A 306 -7.44 -1.44 -9.20
C LEU A 306 -8.95 -1.70 -9.24
N GLU A 307 -9.31 -2.95 -9.47
CA GLU A 307 -10.70 -3.35 -9.57
C GLU A 307 -11.42 -3.29 -8.21
N TYR A 308 -10.74 -3.68 -7.11
CA TYR A 308 -11.27 -3.55 -5.77
C TYR A 308 -11.59 -2.09 -5.43
N VAL A 309 -10.65 -1.16 -5.68
CA VAL A 309 -10.88 0.28 -5.45
C VAL A 309 -12.06 0.77 -6.29
N ARG A 310 -12.13 0.38 -7.57
CA ARG A 310 -13.26 0.72 -8.44
C ARG A 310 -14.60 0.24 -7.89
N GLN A 311 -14.66 -0.98 -7.37
CA GLN A 311 -15.88 -1.54 -6.80
C GLN A 311 -16.32 -0.83 -5.51
N GLU A 312 -15.35 -0.45 -4.66
CA GLU A 312 -15.65 0.20 -3.38
C GLU A 312 -16.01 1.69 -3.51
N ILE A 313 -15.37 2.42 -4.44
CA ILE A 313 -15.56 3.87 -4.58
C ILE A 313 -16.24 4.32 -5.89
N GLY A 314 -16.51 3.40 -6.81
CA GLY A 314 -17.23 3.68 -8.07
C GLY A 314 -16.35 4.17 -9.22
N GLU A 315 -15.05 4.39 -9.03
CA GLU A 315 -14.12 4.84 -10.08
C GLU A 315 -12.73 4.22 -9.93
N PHE A 316 -11.98 4.14 -11.04
CA PHE A 316 -10.62 3.63 -10.99
C PHE A 316 -9.67 4.60 -10.27
N PRO A 317 -8.73 4.08 -9.45
CA PRO A 317 -7.63 4.86 -8.89
C PRO A 317 -6.63 5.25 -9.98
N ILE A 318 -5.69 6.12 -9.64
CA ILE A 318 -4.49 6.40 -10.46
C ILE A 318 -3.53 5.22 -10.38
N LEU A 319 -2.96 4.84 -11.52
CA LEU A 319 -1.98 3.77 -11.60
C LEU A 319 -0.56 4.32 -11.81
N LEU A 320 0.37 3.89 -10.96
CA LEU A 320 1.79 4.20 -11.08
C LEU A 320 2.55 2.91 -11.40
N LEU A 321 3.31 2.89 -12.49
CA LEU A 321 4.14 1.75 -12.94
C LEU A 321 5.61 2.18 -12.94
N ASP A 322 6.35 1.81 -11.88
CA ASP A 322 7.76 2.17 -11.74
C ASP A 322 8.66 1.05 -12.26
N ASP A 323 9.19 1.21 -13.47
CA ASP A 323 10.07 0.28 -14.20
C ASP A 323 9.54 -1.17 -14.34
N VAL A 324 8.22 -1.34 -14.20
CA VAL A 324 7.58 -2.68 -14.22
C VAL A 324 7.60 -3.29 -15.61
N MET A 325 7.59 -2.45 -16.66
CA MET A 325 7.53 -2.92 -18.04
C MET A 325 8.77 -3.72 -18.45
N SER A 326 9.93 -3.44 -17.84
CA SER A 326 11.16 -4.18 -18.06
C SER A 326 11.15 -5.59 -17.42
N GLU A 327 10.39 -5.77 -16.35
CA GLU A 327 10.28 -7.01 -15.60
C GLU A 327 9.25 -8.00 -16.16
N LEU A 328 8.35 -7.52 -17.03
CA LEU A 328 7.29 -8.32 -17.62
C LEU A 328 7.70 -8.86 -19.00
N ASP A 329 7.37 -10.12 -19.28
CA ASP A 329 7.42 -10.64 -20.63
C ASP A 329 6.34 -9.98 -21.53
N ASN A 330 6.47 -10.19 -22.84
CA ASN A 330 5.59 -9.55 -23.82
C ASN A 330 4.10 -9.86 -23.59
N ASN A 331 3.75 -11.08 -23.17
CA ASN A 331 2.36 -11.47 -22.95
C ASN A 331 1.77 -10.73 -21.74
N ARG A 332 2.48 -10.71 -20.59
CA ARG A 332 2.02 -10.01 -19.38
C ARG A 332 1.98 -8.52 -19.59
N ARG A 333 2.95 -7.97 -20.34
CA ARG A 333 2.94 -6.54 -20.72
C ARG A 333 1.71 -6.19 -21.55
N ALA A 334 1.40 -7.00 -22.57
CA ALA A 334 0.21 -6.80 -23.39
C ALA A 334 -1.09 -6.87 -22.56
N GLN A 335 -1.20 -7.85 -21.65
CA GLN A 335 -2.35 -8.01 -20.76
C GLN A 335 -2.51 -6.81 -19.82
N LEU A 336 -1.42 -6.31 -19.21
CA LEU A 336 -1.45 -5.12 -18.39
C LEU A 336 -1.93 -3.89 -19.17
N LEU A 337 -1.34 -3.66 -20.36
CA LEU A 337 -1.73 -2.54 -21.23
C LEU A 337 -3.20 -2.64 -21.66
N GLN A 338 -3.66 -3.82 -22.05
CA GLN A 338 -5.07 -4.06 -22.39
C GLN A 338 -6.01 -3.81 -21.21
N PHE A 339 -5.59 -4.14 -19.99
CA PHE A 339 -6.39 -3.90 -18.79
C PHE A 339 -6.57 -2.41 -18.50
N ILE A 340 -5.52 -1.60 -18.70
CA ILE A 340 -5.51 -0.17 -18.35
C ILE A 340 -6.03 0.74 -19.47
N ASP A 341 -6.02 0.28 -20.73
CA ASP A 341 -6.33 1.10 -21.90
C ASP A 341 -7.73 1.73 -21.82
N GLY A 342 -7.78 3.07 -21.93
CA GLY A 342 -8.99 3.87 -21.87
C GLY A 342 -9.72 3.87 -20.52
N ARG A 343 -9.22 3.16 -19.50
CA ARG A 343 -9.92 2.97 -18.21
C ARG A 343 -9.23 3.67 -17.05
N VAL A 344 -7.91 3.58 -16.99
CA VAL A 344 -7.11 3.98 -15.82
C VAL A 344 -6.08 5.00 -16.23
N GLN A 345 -6.08 6.18 -15.61
CA GLN A 345 -4.96 7.08 -15.83
C GLN A 345 -3.69 6.50 -15.24
N THR A 346 -2.70 6.35 -16.08
CA THR A 346 -1.47 5.61 -15.78
C THR A 346 -0.23 6.48 -15.99
N PHE A 347 0.69 6.39 -15.05
CA PHE A 347 2.01 7.02 -15.07
C PHE A 347 3.06 5.92 -15.08
N ILE A 348 3.88 5.89 -16.13
CA ILE A 348 4.82 4.79 -16.40
C ILE A 348 6.24 5.34 -16.44
N THR A 349 7.16 4.74 -15.70
CA THR A 349 8.59 4.97 -15.88
C THR A 349 9.22 3.81 -16.65
N VAL A 350 10.05 4.12 -17.64
CA VAL A 350 10.80 3.15 -18.43
C VAL A 350 12.19 3.71 -18.76
N ASN A 351 13.12 2.84 -19.06
CA ASN A 351 14.44 3.26 -19.56
C ASN A 351 14.38 3.60 -21.05
N ASP A 352 13.58 2.86 -21.80
CA ASP A 352 13.40 3.01 -23.25
C ASP A 352 11.92 3.12 -23.58
N LYS A 353 11.55 4.16 -24.34
CA LYS A 353 10.17 4.37 -24.81
C LYS A 353 9.64 3.24 -25.70
N GLU A 354 10.53 2.50 -26.38
CA GLU A 354 10.15 1.38 -27.24
C GLU A 354 9.52 0.20 -26.48
N LEU A 355 9.72 0.15 -25.16
CA LEU A 355 9.04 -0.84 -24.29
C LEU A 355 7.53 -0.64 -24.22
N ILE A 356 7.04 0.54 -24.58
CA ILE A 356 5.62 0.87 -24.59
C ILE A 356 5.17 0.98 -26.05
N PRO A 357 4.26 0.10 -26.52
CA PRO A 357 3.71 0.25 -27.86
C PRO A 357 3.03 1.62 -27.99
N ALA A 358 3.03 2.16 -29.20
CA ALA A 358 2.36 3.41 -29.49
C ALA A 358 0.85 3.26 -29.27
N LEU A 359 0.35 3.74 -28.14
CA LEU A 359 -1.08 3.81 -27.79
C LEU A 359 -1.59 5.22 -28.09
N PRO A 360 -2.76 5.36 -28.72
CA PRO A 360 -3.36 6.67 -28.96
C PRO A 360 -3.54 7.47 -27.67
N GLY A 361 -3.24 8.77 -27.69
CA GLY A 361 -3.41 9.63 -26.53
C GLY A 361 -2.39 9.42 -25.41
N THR A 362 -1.22 8.83 -25.70
CA THR A 362 -0.09 8.73 -24.77
C THR A 362 0.77 9.99 -24.84
N ALA A 363 1.09 10.57 -23.68
CA ALA A 363 2.09 11.64 -23.57
C ALA A 363 3.45 11.04 -23.17
N TYR A 364 4.52 11.52 -23.80
CA TYR A 364 5.88 11.07 -23.52
C TYR A 364 6.70 12.22 -22.95
N PHE A 365 7.44 11.95 -21.88
CA PHE A 365 8.30 12.91 -21.19
C PHE A 365 9.71 12.35 -21.11
N ASN A 366 10.65 13.01 -21.79
CA ASN A 366 12.06 12.67 -21.71
C ASN A 366 12.71 13.33 -20.50
N ILE A 367 13.37 12.55 -19.67
CA ILE A 367 14.01 13.04 -18.45
C ILE A 367 15.52 12.92 -18.55
N VAL A 368 16.19 14.08 -18.50
CA VAL A 368 17.65 14.19 -18.54
C VAL A 368 18.11 15.09 -17.39
N SER A 369 18.88 14.55 -16.45
CA SER A 369 19.43 15.27 -15.30
C SER A 369 18.37 16.07 -14.50
N GLY A 370 17.16 15.51 -14.33
CA GLY A 370 16.05 16.17 -13.64
C GLY A 370 15.33 17.25 -14.46
N ILE A 371 15.70 17.46 -15.72
CA ILE A 371 14.97 18.31 -16.65
C ILE A 371 14.00 17.44 -17.43
N ILE A 372 12.76 17.91 -17.56
CA ILE A 372 11.67 17.17 -18.22
C ILE A 372 11.31 17.91 -19.50
N ASN A 373 11.38 17.21 -20.61
CA ASN A 373 10.97 17.70 -21.93
C ASN A 373 9.83 16.83 -22.44
N GLU A 374 8.73 17.44 -22.82
CA GLU A 374 7.65 16.75 -23.53
C GLU A 374 8.14 16.36 -24.93
N ALA A 375 7.95 15.12 -25.34
CA ALA A 375 8.56 14.54 -26.53
C ALA A 375 7.52 14.10 -27.58
#